data_95024027c9043dfd2e1c0f84774a5829
#
_entry.id   95024027c9043dfd2e1c0f84774a5829
#
_cell.length_a   1.000
_cell.length_b   1.000
_cell.length_c   1.000
_cell.angle_alpha   90.00
_cell.angle_beta   90.00
_cell.angle_gamma   90.00
#
_symmetry.space_group_name_H-M   'P 1'
#
loop_
_entity.id
_entity.type
_entity.pdbx_description
1 polymer ?
#
loop_
_entity_poly.entity_id
_entity_poly.type
_entity_poly.pdbx_seq_one_letter_code
_entity_poly.pdbx_strand_id
1 'polypeptide(L)'
;MVSPHKIRYNNMESVELPIDIIIEVAFDGDNGETSAYLNRESVASETHDGRYKRVNRYKYNESFSPKFTFTKKGFGDFKMEEVRLILKWLTSKDTTAVLDVFYDHADDNQTVDWSAIGGWTEISTYKLANNRTVGIIATFEAITPFAMSDIWSHTISVDDNYKKTINIDTDDNQPVYPRITIKQKGTVVSIPTGTTLNMYSDIVPNTVYYNGTTYYWKSDESALVTGATEPDYGWNKVTRDAVYSANDEIKEETIYYYTSDQKYRWIDPYTFKSSTSDPNLATTSVKITNRHYDTLDRFIGVSTMVIKNNTATETIVVDGANKILSSSSTRRIFGDDFENWTWLPLYDGNNELTIEGNCEVTLEYRTVVKCGEY
;
A
#
# COMPACT_ATOMS: atom_id res chain seq x y z
N MET A 1 7.50 -31.77 -4.33
CA MET A 1 8.31 -31.21 -3.22
C MET A 1 9.14 -30.10 -3.83
N VAL A 2 9.04 -28.90 -3.33
CA VAL A 2 9.74 -27.72 -3.87
C VAL A 2 10.78 -27.26 -2.85
N SER A 3 11.96 -26.89 -3.33
CA SER A 3 13.07 -26.51 -2.47
C SER A 3 13.23 -24.99 -2.51
N PRO A 4 12.83 -24.26 -1.47
CA PRO A 4 13.15 -22.84 -1.37
C PRO A 4 14.65 -22.61 -1.23
N HIS A 5 15.13 -21.51 -1.79
CA HIS A 5 16.51 -21.06 -1.63
C HIS A 5 16.81 -20.74 -0.16
N LYS A 6 15.90 -20.03 0.49
CA LYS A 6 15.95 -19.66 1.89
C LYS A 6 14.54 -19.41 2.45
N ILE A 7 14.43 -19.41 3.76
CA ILE A 7 13.26 -18.89 4.48
C ILE A 7 13.71 -17.84 5.48
N ARG A 8 12.82 -16.90 5.79
CA ARG A 8 12.99 -15.93 6.87
C ARG A 8 11.87 -16.10 7.88
N TYR A 9 12.21 -16.38 9.11
CA TYR A 9 11.26 -16.49 10.20
C TYR A 9 11.64 -15.54 11.34
N ASN A 10 10.67 -14.74 11.78
CA ASN A 10 10.86 -13.77 12.84
C ASN A 10 12.07 -12.85 12.59
N ASN A 11 12.20 -12.31 11.37
CA ASN A 11 13.28 -11.43 10.88
C ASN A 11 14.68 -12.05 10.83
N MET A 12 14.83 -13.36 10.99
CA MET A 12 16.09 -14.09 10.85
C MET A 12 16.02 -15.03 9.65
N GLU A 13 16.96 -14.91 8.73
CA GLU A 13 17.04 -15.80 7.56
C GLU A 13 17.73 -17.14 7.89
N SER A 14 17.33 -18.19 7.20
CA SER A 14 17.91 -19.51 7.37
C SER A 14 19.40 -19.55 7.02
N VAL A 15 19.85 -18.67 6.12
CA VAL A 15 21.27 -18.55 5.72
C VAL A 15 22.15 -17.87 6.76
N GLU A 16 21.55 -17.22 7.77
CA GLU A 16 22.26 -16.63 8.91
C GLU A 16 22.62 -17.68 9.99
N LEU A 17 22.05 -18.87 9.88
CA LEU A 17 22.43 -19.97 10.76
C LEU A 17 23.87 -20.41 10.46
N PRO A 18 24.68 -20.72 11.46
CA PRO A 18 26.06 -21.20 11.26
C PRO A 18 26.09 -22.66 10.75
N ILE A 19 25.11 -23.06 9.96
CA ILE A 19 24.89 -24.41 9.45
C ILE A 19 24.32 -24.29 8.05
N ASP A 20 24.97 -24.89 7.08
CA ASP A 20 24.42 -24.98 5.72
C ASP A 20 23.30 -26.03 5.68
N ILE A 21 22.09 -25.58 5.47
CA ILE A 21 20.89 -26.41 5.40
C ILE A 21 20.24 -26.33 4.01
N ILE A 22 19.63 -27.44 3.62
CA ILE A 22 18.69 -27.51 2.50
C ILE A 22 17.29 -27.56 3.10
N ILE A 23 16.37 -26.80 2.53
CA ILE A 23 14.99 -26.70 2.98
C ILE A 23 14.10 -27.26 1.87
N GLU A 24 13.20 -28.14 2.22
CA GLU A 24 12.18 -28.67 1.33
C GLU A 24 10.81 -28.37 1.93
N VAL A 25 9.85 -27.97 1.11
CA VAL A 25 8.48 -27.69 1.54
C VAL A 25 7.52 -28.68 0.90
N ALA A 26 6.70 -29.29 1.72
CA ALA A 26 5.58 -30.09 1.28
C ALA A 26 4.27 -29.41 1.70
N PHE A 27 3.41 -29.20 0.73
CA PHE A 27 2.13 -28.51 0.94
C PHE A 27 1.01 -29.48 1.31
N ASP A 28 1.23 -30.75 1.41
CA ASP A 28 0.38 -31.71 2.07
C ASP A 28 0.74 -33.20 1.93
N GLY A 29 0.08 -34.01 2.80
CA GLY A 29 -0.25 -35.44 2.67
C GLY A 29 0.92 -36.42 2.61
N ASP A 30 0.90 -37.37 3.52
CA ASP A 30 1.92 -38.42 3.68
C ASP A 30 2.11 -39.35 2.47
N ASN A 31 1.35 -39.22 1.37
CA ASN A 31 1.28 -40.25 0.34
C ASN A 31 1.45 -39.74 -1.10
N GLY A 32 1.93 -38.52 -1.34
CA GLY A 32 2.12 -38.00 -2.70
C GLY A 32 0.82 -37.77 -3.48
N GLU A 33 -0.31 -37.80 -2.80
CA GLU A 33 -1.55 -37.28 -3.36
C GLU A 33 -1.54 -35.77 -3.26
N THR A 34 -1.77 -35.10 -4.39
CA THR A 34 -1.96 -33.65 -4.41
C THR A 34 -3.20 -33.32 -3.61
N SER A 35 -3.03 -32.80 -2.40
CA SER A 35 -4.14 -32.27 -1.66
C SER A 35 -4.62 -30.96 -2.25
N ALA A 36 -5.90 -30.69 -2.09
CA ALA A 36 -6.47 -29.42 -2.51
C ALA A 36 -5.88 -28.28 -1.68
N TYR A 37 -5.15 -27.36 -2.32
CA TYR A 37 -4.58 -26.17 -1.68
C TYR A 37 -5.59 -25.29 -0.95
N LEU A 38 -6.87 -25.49 -1.23
CA LEU A 38 -7.98 -24.78 -0.62
C LEU A 38 -9.06 -25.78 -0.24
N ASN A 39 -9.10 -26.18 1.01
CA ASN A 39 -10.22 -26.95 1.55
C ASN A 39 -11.32 -25.97 1.98
N ARG A 40 -12.36 -25.85 1.14
CA ARG A 40 -13.50 -24.97 1.39
C ARG A 40 -14.82 -25.70 1.36
N GLU A 41 -15.69 -25.37 2.30
CA GLU A 41 -17.03 -25.86 2.39
C GLU A 41 -18.02 -24.80 1.91
N SER A 42 -19.02 -25.21 1.13
CA SER A 42 -20.11 -24.32 0.74
C SER A 42 -21.11 -24.15 1.88
N VAL A 43 -21.28 -22.91 2.36
CA VAL A 43 -22.39 -22.59 3.25
C VAL A 43 -23.61 -22.26 2.40
N ALA A 44 -24.54 -23.18 2.35
CA ALA A 44 -25.72 -23.09 1.51
C ALA A 44 -27.01 -23.12 2.35
N SER A 45 -28.08 -22.46 1.87
CA SER A 45 -29.43 -22.60 2.33
C SER A 45 -30.25 -23.36 1.29
N GLU A 46 -31.14 -24.21 1.74
CA GLU A 46 -32.10 -24.85 0.85
C GLU A 46 -33.22 -23.88 0.46
N THR A 47 -33.63 -23.94 -0.79
CA THR A 47 -34.84 -23.22 -1.23
C THR A 47 -36.09 -23.87 -0.65
N HIS A 48 -37.19 -23.11 -0.53
CA HIS A 48 -38.42 -23.56 0.10
C HIS A 48 -38.99 -24.84 -0.53
N ASP A 49 -38.72 -25.09 -1.80
CA ASP A 49 -39.14 -26.29 -2.53
C ASP A 49 -38.15 -27.46 -2.48
N GLY A 50 -37.01 -27.29 -1.81
CA GLY A 50 -35.98 -28.30 -1.66
C GLY A 50 -35.24 -28.68 -2.96
N ARG A 51 -35.54 -28.05 -4.09
CA ARG A 51 -34.97 -28.41 -5.40
C ARG A 51 -33.60 -27.82 -5.66
N TYR A 52 -33.31 -26.70 -5.02
CA TYR A 52 -32.06 -25.95 -5.23
C TYR A 52 -31.42 -25.60 -3.91
N LYS A 53 -30.09 -25.62 -3.91
CA LYS A 53 -29.29 -25.06 -2.82
C LYS A 53 -28.79 -23.68 -3.25
N ARG A 54 -29.09 -22.67 -2.47
CA ARG A 54 -28.46 -21.33 -2.65
C ARG A 54 -27.17 -21.28 -1.87
N VAL A 55 -26.04 -21.30 -2.57
CA VAL A 55 -24.74 -21.10 -1.93
C VAL A 55 -24.62 -19.63 -1.54
N ASN A 56 -24.51 -19.37 -0.24
CA ASN A 56 -24.42 -18.01 0.30
C ASN A 56 -22.95 -17.56 0.38
N ARG A 57 -22.04 -18.48 0.71
CA ARG A 57 -20.60 -18.24 0.79
C ARG A 57 -19.84 -19.56 0.81
N TYR A 58 -18.53 -19.47 0.58
CA TYR A 58 -17.61 -20.55 0.90
C TYR A 58 -16.89 -20.24 2.21
N LYS A 59 -16.64 -21.26 3.03
CA LYS A 59 -15.89 -21.18 4.27
C LYS A 59 -14.64 -22.04 4.12
N TYR A 60 -13.50 -21.52 4.49
CA TYR A 60 -12.26 -22.29 4.60
C TYR A 60 -12.27 -23.01 5.95
N ASN A 61 -11.96 -24.30 5.94
CA ASN A 61 -12.11 -25.13 7.13
C ASN A 61 -10.80 -25.36 7.89
N GLU A 62 -9.67 -25.22 7.20
CA GLU A 62 -8.36 -25.54 7.77
C GLU A 62 -7.40 -24.36 7.60
N SER A 63 -6.45 -24.25 8.52
CA SER A 63 -5.32 -23.33 8.41
C SER A 63 -4.35 -23.82 7.34
N PHE A 64 -3.66 -22.91 6.66
CA PHE A 64 -2.55 -23.25 5.80
C PHE A 64 -1.40 -23.80 6.66
N SER A 65 -1.02 -25.06 6.44
CA SER A 65 -0.09 -25.78 7.33
C SER A 65 1.01 -26.51 6.52
N PRO A 66 1.92 -25.77 5.86
CA PRO A 66 3.01 -26.39 5.12
C PRO A 66 4.00 -27.10 6.05
N LYS A 67 4.52 -28.23 5.57
CA LYS A 67 5.51 -29.05 6.27
C LYS A 67 6.89 -28.80 5.68
N PHE A 68 7.82 -28.41 6.52
CA PHE A 68 9.20 -28.14 6.15
C PHE A 68 10.11 -29.27 6.60
N THR A 69 11.02 -29.65 5.71
CA THR A 69 12.09 -30.59 6.00
C THR A 69 13.43 -29.88 5.89
N PHE A 70 14.18 -29.85 6.96
CA PHE A 70 15.53 -29.28 7.00
C PHE A 70 16.54 -30.42 7.00
N THR A 71 17.40 -30.44 5.99
CA THR A 71 18.50 -31.38 5.86
C THR A 71 19.83 -30.64 5.78
N LYS A 72 20.92 -31.29 6.21
CA LYS A 72 22.24 -30.69 6.14
C LYS A 72 22.77 -30.75 4.70
N LYS A 73 23.29 -29.65 4.18
CA LYS A 73 23.93 -29.63 2.87
C LYS A 73 25.08 -30.62 2.83
N GLY A 74 25.15 -31.47 1.78
CA GLY A 74 26.11 -32.54 1.67
C GLY A 74 25.67 -33.84 2.39
N PHE A 75 24.41 -33.98 2.75
CA PHE A 75 23.80 -35.19 3.34
C PHE A 75 24.49 -35.71 4.61
N GLY A 76 25.07 -34.82 5.37
CA GLY A 76 25.68 -35.14 6.67
C GLY A 76 24.68 -35.24 7.80
N ASP A 77 25.12 -35.83 8.93
CA ASP A 77 24.31 -35.86 10.15
C ASP A 77 24.36 -34.52 10.87
N PHE A 78 23.26 -34.16 11.50
CA PHE A 78 23.25 -33.04 12.42
C PHE A 78 23.89 -33.43 13.77
N LYS A 79 24.81 -32.57 14.22
CA LYS A 79 25.27 -32.62 15.62
C LYS A 79 24.17 -32.14 16.57
N MET A 80 24.18 -32.57 17.79
CA MET A 80 23.17 -32.17 18.78
C MET A 80 23.11 -30.65 18.99
N GLU A 81 24.24 -29.97 18.89
CA GLU A 81 24.32 -28.50 18.98
C GLU A 81 23.64 -27.81 17.79
N GLU A 82 23.81 -28.35 16.58
CA GLU A 82 23.19 -27.86 15.36
C GLU A 82 21.65 -28.04 15.43
N VAL A 83 21.19 -29.19 15.91
CA VAL A 83 19.76 -29.43 16.16
C VAL A 83 19.20 -28.41 17.15
N ARG A 84 19.91 -28.14 18.23
CA ARG A 84 19.47 -27.15 19.25
C ARG A 84 19.39 -25.73 18.68
N LEU A 85 20.31 -25.36 17.81
CA LEU A 85 20.30 -24.04 17.17
C LEU A 85 19.07 -23.88 16.26
N ILE A 86 18.80 -24.87 15.41
CA ILE A 86 17.61 -24.87 14.54
C ILE A 86 16.33 -24.83 15.36
N LEU A 87 16.23 -25.68 16.38
CA LEU A 87 15.06 -25.69 17.27
C LEU A 87 14.87 -24.35 17.98
N LYS A 88 15.95 -23.74 18.49
CA LYS A 88 15.90 -22.43 19.14
C LYS A 88 15.42 -21.34 18.16
N TRP A 89 15.84 -21.41 16.91
CA TRP A 89 15.38 -20.47 15.88
C TRP A 89 13.90 -20.66 15.58
N LEU A 90 13.44 -21.88 15.32
CA LEU A 90 12.04 -22.17 15.03
C LEU A 90 11.12 -21.85 16.22
N THR A 91 11.59 -22.02 17.46
CA THR A 91 10.82 -21.72 18.68
C THR A 91 11.16 -20.36 19.29
N SER A 92 11.72 -19.42 18.52
CA SER A 92 12.16 -18.11 19.01
C SER A 92 11.04 -17.19 19.45
N LYS A 93 9.80 -17.50 19.10
CA LYS A 93 8.59 -16.74 19.45
C LYS A 93 7.57 -17.64 20.10
N ASP A 94 6.96 -17.12 21.18
CA ASP A 94 5.80 -17.73 21.86
C ASP A 94 4.45 -17.25 21.28
N THR A 95 4.51 -16.35 20.31
CA THR A 95 3.36 -15.79 19.60
C THR A 95 3.55 -15.99 18.10
N THR A 96 2.54 -15.62 17.31
CA THR A 96 2.65 -15.67 15.85
C THR A 96 3.77 -14.76 15.33
N ALA A 97 4.48 -15.24 14.32
CA ALA A 97 5.48 -14.49 13.58
C ALA A 97 5.29 -14.65 12.07
N VAL A 98 5.93 -13.79 11.29
CA VAL A 98 5.93 -13.89 9.84
C VAL A 98 6.96 -14.92 9.42
N LEU A 99 6.54 -15.81 8.53
CA LEU A 99 7.38 -16.72 7.76
C LEU A 99 7.35 -16.23 6.30
N ASP A 100 8.50 -15.88 5.75
CA ASP A 100 8.68 -15.56 4.32
C ASP A 100 9.49 -16.66 3.67
N VAL A 101 9.08 -17.04 2.46
CA VAL A 101 9.72 -18.10 1.68
C VAL A 101 10.21 -17.54 0.36
N PHE A 102 11.44 -17.91 -0.01
CA PHE A 102 12.13 -17.43 -1.19
C PHE A 102 12.58 -18.62 -2.04
N TYR A 103 12.18 -18.67 -3.30
CA TYR A 103 12.68 -19.62 -4.27
C TYR A 103 13.81 -19.02 -5.11
N ASP A 104 14.53 -19.85 -5.82
CA ASP A 104 15.55 -19.39 -6.76
C ASP A 104 14.89 -18.81 -8.01
N HIS A 105 15.07 -17.52 -8.21
CA HIS A 105 14.75 -16.83 -9.44
C HIS A 105 16.04 -16.43 -10.16
N ALA A 106 16.06 -16.54 -11.48
CA ALA A 106 17.26 -16.28 -12.29
C ALA A 106 17.80 -14.85 -12.11
N ASP A 107 16.92 -13.89 -11.83
CA ASP A 107 17.24 -12.46 -11.81
C ASP A 107 17.18 -11.82 -10.42
N ASP A 108 16.51 -12.44 -9.44
CA ASP A 108 16.34 -11.87 -8.09
C ASP A 108 16.00 -12.94 -7.02
N ASN A 109 16.95 -13.20 -6.12
CA ASN A 109 16.78 -14.11 -4.98
C ASN A 109 16.33 -13.36 -3.70
N GLN A 110 15.88 -12.12 -3.80
CA GLN A 110 15.43 -11.29 -2.66
C GLN A 110 13.92 -11.11 -2.63
N THR A 111 13.23 -11.40 -3.73
CA THR A 111 11.77 -11.33 -3.79
C THR A 111 11.12 -12.44 -2.95
N VAL A 112 10.21 -12.05 -2.09
CA VAL A 112 9.41 -12.99 -1.29
C VAL A 112 8.36 -13.63 -2.20
N ASP A 113 8.42 -14.94 -2.36
CA ASP A 113 7.45 -15.67 -3.18
C ASP A 113 6.11 -15.79 -2.46
N TRP A 114 6.17 -16.13 -1.19
CA TRP A 114 4.99 -16.12 -0.33
C TRP A 114 5.34 -15.96 1.13
N SER A 115 4.39 -15.45 1.87
CA SER A 115 4.46 -15.25 3.32
C SER A 115 3.28 -15.89 4.02
N ALA A 116 3.49 -16.29 5.27
CA ALA A 116 2.41 -16.69 6.17
C ALA A 116 2.66 -16.13 7.58
N ILE A 117 1.57 -15.84 8.29
CA ILE A 117 1.63 -15.43 9.70
C ILE A 117 1.16 -16.60 10.53
N GLY A 118 1.99 -17.07 11.45
CA GLY A 118 1.66 -18.25 12.25
C GLY A 118 2.77 -18.65 13.21
N GLY A 119 2.85 -19.93 13.49
CA GLY A 119 3.88 -20.50 14.36
C GLY A 119 4.18 -21.96 14.03
N TRP A 120 5.30 -22.44 14.52
CA TRP A 120 5.68 -23.84 14.37
C TRP A 120 4.99 -24.68 15.44
N THR A 121 4.18 -25.66 15.03
CA THR A 121 3.36 -26.48 15.95
C THR A 121 3.91 -27.86 16.17
N GLU A 122 4.44 -28.51 15.13
CA GLU A 122 5.00 -29.85 15.23
C GLU A 122 6.45 -29.82 14.76
N ILE A 123 7.37 -30.14 15.64
CA ILE A 123 8.78 -30.23 15.31
C ILE A 123 9.30 -31.61 15.72
N SER A 124 9.82 -32.36 14.77
CA SER A 124 10.35 -33.70 14.98
C SER A 124 11.71 -33.86 14.32
N THR A 125 12.47 -34.88 14.74
CA THR A 125 13.75 -35.22 14.13
C THR A 125 13.63 -36.51 13.37
N TYR A 126 14.12 -36.55 12.14
CA TYR A 126 14.24 -37.76 11.37
C TYR A 126 15.59 -38.45 11.69
N LYS A 127 15.52 -39.68 12.17
CA LYS A 127 16.69 -40.46 12.58
C LYS A 127 16.83 -41.72 11.76
N LEU A 128 18.06 -42.00 11.31
CA LEU A 128 18.42 -43.29 10.75
C LEU A 128 18.74 -44.35 11.82
N ALA A 129 18.94 -45.59 11.34
CA ALA A 129 19.52 -46.62 12.19
C ALA A 129 20.81 -46.07 12.85
N ASN A 130 21.08 -46.46 14.09
CA ASN A 130 22.15 -45.89 14.94
C ASN A 130 21.88 -44.51 15.55
N ASN A 131 20.64 -44.08 15.62
CA ASN A 131 20.22 -42.83 16.27
C ASN A 131 20.84 -41.54 15.66
N ARG A 132 21.26 -41.57 14.40
CA ARG A 132 21.84 -40.44 13.67
C ARG A 132 20.72 -39.54 13.15
N THR A 133 20.74 -38.26 13.53
CA THR A 133 19.76 -37.27 13.09
C THR A 133 20.18 -36.74 11.71
N VAL A 134 19.40 -37.01 10.68
CA VAL A 134 19.67 -36.59 9.31
C VAL A 134 18.73 -35.51 8.81
N GLY A 135 17.66 -35.25 9.55
CA GLY A 135 16.69 -34.21 9.19
C GLY A 135 15.90 -33.72 10.39
N ILE A 136 15.34 -32.52 10.24
CA ILE A 136 14.36 -31.96 11.14
C ILE A 136 13.12 -31.69 10.31
N ILE A 137 11.97 -32.11 10.79
CA ILE A 137 10.68 -31.90 10.15
C ILE A 137 9.87 -30.98 11.06
N ALA A 138 9.34 -29.91 10.50
CA ALA A 138 8.54 -28.97 11.24
C ALA A 138 7.30 -28.55 10.43
N THR A 139 6.15 -28.50 11.09
CA THR A 139 4.90 -28.00 10.52
C THR A 139 4.69 -26.55 10.95
N PHE A 140 4.46 -25.68 10.00
CA PHE A 140 4.10 -24.29 10.25
C PHE A 140 2.58 -24.15 10.14
N GLU A 141 1.91 -23.70 11.18
CA GLU A 141 0.47 -23.47 11.18
C GLU A 141 0.19 -21.98 11.07
N ALA A 142 -0.38 -21.57 9.94
CA ALA A 142 -0.75 -20.20 9.70
C ALA A 142 -2.10 -19.86 10.33
N ILE A 143 -2.30 -18.59 10.69
CA ILE A 143 -3.59 -18.07 11.17
C ILE A 143 -4.62 -17.88 10.04
N THR A 144 -4.17 -18.01 8.78
CA THR A 144 -5.01 -17.91 7.57
C THR A 144 -5.01 -19.25 6.83
N PRO A 145 -6.04 -19.56 6.05
CA PRO A 145 -6.09 -20.81 5.28
C PRO A 145 -5.25 -20.78 3.99
N PHE A 146 -4.46 -19.74 3.77
CA PHE A 146 -3.67 -19.54 2.54
C PHE A 146 -2.40 -18.75 2.83
N ALA A 147 -1.42 -18.90 1.94
CA ALA A 147 -0.26 -18.04 1.89
C ALA A 147 -0.58 -16.68 1.24
N MET A 148 0.22 -15.70 1.53
CA MET A 148 0.05 -14.32 1.05
C MET A 148 1.27 -13.91 0.22
N SER A 149 1.07 -13.03 -0.75
CA SER A 149 2.17 -12.36 -1.47
C SER A 149 3.03 -11.52 -0.54
N ASP A 150 4.14 -11.01 -1.06
CA ASP A 150 4.81 -9.87 -0.41
C ASP A 150 3.88 -8.66 -0.33
N ILE A 151 4.28 -7.67 0.45
CA ILE A 151 3.50 -6.43 0.63
C ILE A 151 3.60 -5.59 -0.65
N TRP A 152 2.47 -5.42 -1.31
CA TRP A 152 2.33 -4.40 -2.33
C TRP A 152 2.12 -3.06 -1.67
N SER A 153 2.85 -2.04 -2.12
CA SER A 153 2.75 -0.70 -1.56
C SER A 153 2.63 0.35 -2.67
N HIS A 154 1.59 1.17 -2.59
CA HIS A 154 1.35 2.27 -3.51
C HIS A 154 1.24 3.57 -2.71
N THR A 155 2.14 4.52 -2.95
CA THR A 155 2.06 5.86 -2.36
C THR A 155 1.58 6.87 -3.40
N ILE A 156 0.49 7.55 -3.08
CA ILE A 156 -0.20 8.50 -3.94
C ILE A 156 -0.21 9.86 -3.26
N SER A 157 0.45 10.83 -3.88
CA SER A 157 0.36 12.22 -3.47
C SER A 157 -0.77 12.88 -4.24
N VAL A 158 -1.72 13.47 -3.53
CA VAL A 158 -2.82 14.24 -4.11
C VAL A 158 -2.51 15.71 -3.89
N ASP A 159 -2.21 16.43 -4.96
CA ASP A 159 -1.75 17.81 -4.91
C ASP A 159 -2.78 18.74 -5.60
N ASP A 160 -2.52 19.22 -6.77
CA ASP A 160 -3.12 20.43 -7.36
C ASP A 160 -4.64 20.44 -7.59
N ASN A 161 -5.23 19.31 -7.95
CA ASN A 161 -6.68 19.22 -8.18
C ASN A 161 -7.44 18.56 -7.05
N TYR A 162 -6.75 18.25 -5.95
CA TYR A 162 -7.29 17.54 -4.77
C TYR A 162 -8.03 16.26 -5.11
N LYS A 163 -7.73 15.72 -6.30
CA LYS A 163 -8.29 14.49 -6.80
C LYS A 163 -7.26 13.78 -7.68
N LYS A 164 -6.98 12.52 -7.36
CA LYS A 164 -6.11 11.66 -8.16
C LYS A 164 -6.72 10.28 -8.30
N THR A 165 -6.61 9.72 -9.48
CA THR A 165 -7.09 8.36 -9.76
C THR A 165 -5.92 7.47 -10.13
N ILE A 166 -5.90 6.27 -9.59
CA ILE A 166 -4.96 5.18 -9.94
C ILE A 166 -5.75 3.90 -10.18
N ASN A 167 -5.17 2.99 -10.95
CA ASN A 167 -5.69 1.66 -11.15
C ASN A 167 -4.82 0.64 -10.42
N ILE A 168 -5.45 -0.28 -9.72
CA ILE A 168 -4.82 -1.40 -9.05
C ILE A 168 -5.51 -2.68 -9.51
N ASP A 169 -4.76 -3.55 -10.19
CA ASP A 169 -5.25 -4.85 -10.57
C ASP A 169 -4.93 -5.86 -9.47
N THR A 170 -5.90 -6.67 -9.12
CA THR A 170 -5.74 -7.80 -8.19
C THR A 170 -6.36 -9.06 -8.81
N ASP A 171 -5.74 -10.18 -8.58
CA ASP A 171 -6.19 -11.51 -9.03
C ASP A 171 -6.71 -12.39 -7.88
N ASP A 172 -7.08 -11.76 -6.79
CA ASP A 172 -7.52 -12.44 -5.57
C ASP A 172 -9.02 -12.74 -5.62
N ASN A 173 -9.39 -14.00 -5.48
CA ASN A 173 -10.80 -14.44 -5.46
C ASN A 173 -11.59 -13.94 -4.22
N GLN A 174 -10.92 -13.29 -3.26
CA GLN A 174 -11.53 -12.72 -2.07
C GLN A 174 -11.22 -11.23 -1.99
N PRO A 175 -12.13 -10.41 -1.45
CA PRO A 175 -11.85 -9.01 -1.24
C PRO A 175 -10.64 -8.82 -0.31
N VAL A 176 -9.63 -8.12 -0.79
CA VAL A 176 -8.44 -7.74 -0.01
C VAL A 176 -8.73 -6.41 0.66
N TYR A 177 -8.48 -6.33 1.96
CA TYR A 177 -8.67 -5.10 2.74
C TYR A 177 -7.31 -4.48 3.05
N PRO A 178 -6.92 -3.41 2.33
CA PRO A 178 -5.62 -2.80 2.51
C PRO A 178 -5.48 -2.11 3.87
N ARG A 179 -4.25 -1.96 4.28
CA ARG A 179 -3.86 -0.97 5.28
C ARG A 179 -3.62 0.34 4.56
N ILE A 180 -4.39 1.37 4.92
CA ILE A 180 -4.35 2.67 4.29
C ILE A 180 -3.77 3.67 5.28
N THR A 181 -2.63 4.26 4.96
CA THR A 181 -2.02 5.34 5.74
C THR A 181 -2.29 6.64 5.03
N ILE A 182 -2.98 7.57 5.69
CA ILE A 182 -3.35 8.88 5.18
C ILE A 182 -2.58 9.92 5.97
N LYS A 183 -1.75 10.69 5.29
CA LYS A 183 -1.09 11.87 5.85
C LYS A 183 -1.76 13.10 5.30
N GLN A 184 -2.44 13.85 6.16
CA GLN A 184 -3.06 15.10 5.77
C GLN A 184 -1.99 16.12 5.41
N LYS A 185 -2.14 16.74 4.25
CA LYS A 185 -1.32 17.85 3.80
C LYS A 185 -2.09 19.17 3.95
N GLY A 186 -1.33 20.26 3.99
CA GLY A 186 -1.88 21.59 3.97
C GLY A 186 -2.44 22.06 5.32
N THR A 187 -2.49 23.36 5.42
CA THR A 187 -2.95 24.08 6.61
C THR A 187 -3.80 25.25 6.13
N VAL A 188 -4.92 25.52 6.80
CA VAL A 188 -5.57 26.85 6.66
C VAL A 188 -4.90 27.80 7.62
N VAL A 189 -4.28 28.83 7.08
CA VAL A 189 -3.70 29.92 7.85
C VAL A 189 -4.65 31.11 7.82
N SER A 190 -5.23 31.45 8.98
CA SER A 190 -5.99 32.68 9.10
C SER A 190 -5.04 33.86 9.21
N ILE A 191 -5.26 34.87 8.35
CA ILE A 191 -4.49 36.10 8.36
C ILE A 191 -5.44 37.27 8.72
N PRO A 192 -4.95 38.34 9.38
CA PRO A 192 -5.77 39.49 9.68
C PRO A 192 -6.39 40.11 8.44
N THR A 193 -7.67 40.51 8.54
CA THR A 193 -8.37 41.22 7.46
C THR A 193 -7.63 42.48 7.06
N GLY A 194 -7.43 42.68 5.75
CA GLY A 194 -6.68 43.84 5.23
C GLY A 194 -5.17 43.62 5.11
N THR A 195 -4.65 42.45 5.48
CA THR A 195 -3.25 42.10 5.23
C THR A 195 -3.04 41.92 3.74
N THR A 196 -2.03 42.57 3.18
CA THR A 196 -1.59 42.34 1.79
C THR A 196 -0.56 41.22 1.79
N LEU A 197 -0.86 40.14 1.10
CA LEU A 197 0.06 39.02 0.92
C LEU A 197 0.96 39.26 -0.27
N ASN A 198 2.24 39.01 -0.12
CA ASN A 198 3.12 38.83 -1.25
C ASN A 198 2.95 37.39 -1.77
N MET A 199 2.36 37.27 -2.97
CA MET A 199 2.01 35.95 -3.55
C MET A 199 3.21 35.00 -3.65
N TYR A 200 4.41 35.50 -3.82
CA TYR A 200 5.60 34.69 -3.99
C TYR A 200 6.28 34.28 -2.69
N SER A 201 6.36 35.18 -1.71
CA SER A 201 7.08 34.91 -0.46
C SER A 201 6.15 34.38 0.64
N ASP A 202 4.92 34.88 0.73
CA ASP A 202 4.07 34.65 1.88
C ASP A 202 3.14 33.46 1.68
N ILE A 203 2.83 33.09 0.42
CA ILE A 203 2.01 31.93 0.11
C ILE A 203 2.90 30.70 -0.16
N VAL A 204 2.78 29.72 0.70
CA VAL A 204 3.49 28.43 0.58
C VAL A 204 2.60 27.43 -0.15
N PRO A 205 3.14 26.56 -1.06
CA PRO A 205 2.37 25.48 -1.65
C PRO A 205 1.66 24.61 -0.60
N ASN A 206 0.54 24.01 -0.96
CA ASN A 206 -0.29 23.18 -0.08
C ASN A 206 -0.82 23.89 1.18
N THR A 207 -0.90 25.21 1.15
CA THR A 207 -1.45 26.02 2.24
C THR A 207 -2.49 26.97 1.71
N VAL A 208 -3.64 27.03 2.37
CA VAL A 208 -4.70 27.98 2.09
C VAL A 208 -4.65 29.11 3.10
N TYR A 209 -4.59 30.34 2.61
CA TYR A 209 -4.58 31.54 3.44
C TYR A 209 -5.96 32.18 3.37
N TYR A 210 -6.55 32.49 4.52
CA TYR A 210 -7.86 33.12 4.62
C TYR A 210 -7.77 34.44 5.39
N ASN A 211 -8.18 35.54 4.77
CA ASN A 211 -8.13 36.88 5.36
C ASN A 211 -9.48 37.37 5.91
N GLY A 212 -10.41 36.48 6.16
CA GLY A 212 -11.77 36.81 6.63
C GLY A 212 -12.78 37.04 5.50
N THR A 213 -12.34 37.18 4.25
CA THR A 213 -13.21 37.40 3.07
C THR A 213 -12.80 36.56 1.87
N THR A 214 -11.51 36.34 1.66
CA THR A 214 -10.96 35.69 0.48
C THR A 214 -9.93 34.65 0.88
N TYR A 215 -9.98 33.53 0.19
CA TYR A 215 -9.00 32.44 0.27
C TYR A 215 -7.95 32.63 -0.82
N TYR A 216 -6.68 32.38 -0.49
CA TYR A 216 -5.54 32.45 -1.41
C TYR A 216 -4.72 31.18 -1.30
N TRP A 217 -4.26 30.67 -2.44
CA TRP A 217 -3.36 29.50 -2.50
C TRP A 217 -2.56 29.49 -3.78
N LYS A 218 -1.52 28.69 -3.84
CA LYS A 218 -0.80 28.40 -5.07
C LYS A 218 -0.77 26.91 -5.38
N SER A 219 -0.98 26.57 -6.64
CA SER A 219 -0.84 25.21 -7.16
C SER A 219 0.52 25.03 -7.83
N ASP A 220 0.96 23.78 -8.01
CA ASP A 220 2.21 23.44 -8.70
C ASP A 220 2.05 23.43 -10.25
N GLU A 221 0.95 23.98 -10.77
CA GLU A 221 0.74 24.12 -12.21
C GLU A 221 1.52 25.33 -12.72
N SER A 222 2.44 25.10 -13.64
CA SER A 222 3.14 26.20 -14.30
C SER A 222 2.24 26.92 -15.31
N ALA A 223 2.35 28.25 -15.38
CA ALA A 223 1.58 29.06 -16.31
C ALA A 223 2.41 30.22 -16.87
N LEU A 224 2.12 30.61 -18.13
CA LEU A 224 2.64 31.83 -18.70
C LEU A 224 1.98 33.04 -18.02
N VAL A 225 2.77 33.85 -17.37
CA VAL A 225 2.34 35.10 -16.71
C VAL A 225 2.80 36.29 -17.48
N THR A 226 1.94 37.34 -17.57
CA THR A 226 2.25 38.64 -18.13
C THR A 226 1.98 39.70 -17.09
N GLY A 227 2.96 40.56 -16.82
CA GLY A 227 2.85 41.63 -15.80
C GLY A 227 3.49 42.93 -16.28
N ALA A 228 3.01 44.06 -15.73
CA ALA A 228 3.64 45.38 -15.94
C ALA A 228 4.86 45.60 -15.05
N THR A 229 4.94 44.86 -13.93
CA THR A 229 6.03 44.91 -12.97
C THR A 229 6.93 43.70 -13.12
N GLU A 230 8.21 43.88 -12.97
CA GLU A 230 9.19 42.81 -12.96
C GLU A 230 8.96 41.92 -11.73
N PRO A 231 8.83 40.60 -11.93
CA PRO A 231 8.72 39.69 -10.81
C PRO A 231 10.10 39.58 -10.08
N ASP A 232 10.05 39.42 -8.78
CA ASP A 232 11.26 39.30 -7.94
C ASP A 232 11.80 37.87 -7.90
N TYR A 233 12.13 37.35 -9.08
CA TYR A 233 12.85 36.10 -9.22
C TYR A 233 14.33 36.39 -9.55
N GLY A 234 15.25 35.68 -8.95
CA GLY A 234 16.67 35.73 -9.29
C GLY A 234 17.02 35.06 -10.63
N TRP A 235 16.09 35.09 -11.60
CA TRP A 235 16.19 34.42 -12.88
C TRP A 235 16.95 35.22 -13.93
N ASN A 236 17.25 34.58 -15.05
CA ASN A 236 17.83 35.25 -16.21
C ASN A 236 16.86 36.29 -16.78
N LYS A 237 17.38 37.44 -17.21
CA LYS A 237 16.59 38.51 -17.80
C LYS A 237 16.93 38.68 -19.29
N VAL A 238 15.92 38.71 -20.13
CA VAL A 238 16.07 38.87 -21.59
C VAL A 238 15.17 40.01 -22.06
N THR A 239 15.75 40.99 -22.75
CA THR A 239 14.96 42.05 -23.40
C THR A 239 14.69 41.70 -24.83
N ARG A 240 13.47 41.93 -25.32
CA ARG A 240 13.02 41.74 -26.69
C ARG A 240 12.33 43.01 -27.19
N ASP A 241 12.65 43.44 -28.42
CA ASP A 241 12.09 44.66 -29.01
C ASP A 241 10.76 44.42 -29.74
N ALA A 242 10.51 43.17 -30.15
CA ALA A 242 9.30 42.80 -30.89
C ALA A 242 8.07 42.68 -29.98
N VAL A 243 6.90 42.80 -30.56
CA VAL A 243 5.61 42.46 -29.89
C VAL A 243 5.60 40.96 -29.60
N TYR A 244 5.14 40.57 -28.43
CA TYR A 244 4.98 39.15 -28.08
C TYR A 244 4.01 38.46 -29.03
N SER A 245 4.42 37.34 -29.53
CA SER A 245 3.61 36.40 -30.32
C SER A 245 3.40 35.11 -29.51
N ALA A 246 2.25 34.46 -29.68
CA ALA A 246 1.95 33.22 -29.02
C ALA A 246 2.92 32.07 -29.40
N ASN A 247 3.71 32.25 -30.46
CA ASN A 247 4.73 31.29 -30.87
C ASN A 247 6.13 31.59 -30.29
N ASP A 248 6.27 32.69 -29.51
CA ASP A 248 7.53 32.99 -28.87
C ASP A 248 7.85 31.94 -27.80
N GLU A 249 9.00 31.35 -27.88
CA GLU A 249 9.47 30.41 -26.87
C GLU A 249 9.80 31.18 -25.58
N ILE A 250 9.06 30.91 -24.52
CA ILE A 250 9.34 31.38 -23.16
C ILE A 250 9.96 30.22 -22.40
N LYS A 251 11.21 30.36 -21.97
CA LYS A 251 11.96 29.35 -21.22
C LYS A 251 11.66 29.48 -19.74
N GLU A 252 11.66 28.34 -19.05
CA GLU A 252 11.62 28.31 -17.58
C GLU A 252 12.78 29.10 -16.98
N GLU A 253 12.62 29.61 -15.76
CA GLU A 253 13.60 30.41 -15.02
C GLU A 253 14.16 31.62 -15.78
N THR A 254 13.38 32.17 -16.74
CA THR A 254 13.77 33.32 -17.55
C THR A 254 12.63 34.34 -17.60
N ILE A 255 12.96 35.62 -17.32
CA ILE A 255 12.04 36.75 -17.42
C ILE A 255 12.32 37.49 -18.71
N TYR A 256 11.30 37.63 -19.55
CA TYR A 256 11.36 38.34 -20.79
C TYR A 256 10.68 39.71 -20.65
N TYR A 257 11.39 40.79 -20.96
CA TYR A 257 10.85 42.10 -21.03
C TYR A 257 10.65 42.50 -22.51
N TYR A 258 9.45 42.83 -22.90
CA TYR A 258 9.11 43.28 -24.25
C TYR A 258 8.97 44.81 -24.28
N THR A 259 9.87 45.48 -24.95
CA THR A 259 9.89 46.95 -25.01
C THR A 259 8.72 47.54 -25.80
N SER A 260 8.17 46.76 -26.75
CA SER A 260 7.03 47.16 -27.60
C SER A 260 5.74 47.37 -26.84
N ASP A 261 5.47 46.59 -25.77
CA ASP A 261 4.28 46.70 -24.95
C ASP A 261 4.57 46.97 -23.45
N GLN A 262 5.87 47.11 -23.15
CA GLN A 262 6.36 47.38 -21.77
C GLN A 262 5.89 46.36 -20.74
N LYS A 263 5.86 45.09 -21.12
CA LYS A 263 5.43 43.99 -20.23
C LYS A 263 6.49 42.93 -20.07
N TYR A 264 6.51 42.36 -18.86
CA TYR A 264 7.27 41.19 -18.51
C TYR A 264 6.45 39.93 -18.80
N ARG A 265 7.15 38.85 -19.23
CA ARG A 265 6.56 37.54 -19.45
C ARG A 265 7.50 36.47 -18.93
N TRP A 266 6.95 35.50 -18.24
CA TRP A 266 7.72 34.37 -17.66
C TRP A 266 6.82 33.16 -17.47
N ILE A 267 7.41 31.99 -17.33
CA ILE A 267 6.71 30.80 -16.86
C ILE A 267 6.76 30.81 -15.33
N ASP A 268 5.64 31.04 -14.70
CA ASP A 268 5.52 30.89 -13.24
C ASP A 268 5.39 29.40 -12.92
N PRO A 269 6.28 28.82 -12.10
CA PRO A 269 6.16 27.42 -11.67
C PRO A 269 4.94 27.19 -10.79
N TYR A 270 4.27 28.26 -10.35
CA TYR A 270 3.09 28.18 -9.49
C TYR A 270 1.95 29.00 -10.07
N THR A 271 0.75 28.44 -10.09
CA THR A 271 -0.45 29.21 -10.40
C THR A 271 -1.08 29.71 -9.12
N PHE A 272 -1.21 31.03 -8.97
CA PHE A 272 -1.91 31.65 -7.83
C PHE A 272 -3.41 31.69 -8.11
N LYS A 273 -4.18 31.29 -7.08
CA LYS A 273 -5.64 31.25 -7.12
C LYS A 273 -6.23 31.99 -5.92
N SER A 274 -7.41 32.54 -6.11
CA SER A 274 -8.19 33.15 -5.03
C SER A 274 -9.68 32.85 -5.20
N SER A 275 -10.41 32.76 -4.11
CA SER A 275 -11.85 32.51 -4.11
C SER A 275 -12.50 33.17 -2.89
N THR A 276 -13.76 33.60 -3.03
CA THR A 276 -14.58 34.05 -1.90
C THR A 276 -15.26 32.89 -1.18
N SER A 277 -15.34 31.71 -1.81
CA SER A 277 -15.76 30.48 -1.18
C SER A 277 -14.53 29.66 -0.77
N ASP A 278 -14.64 28.93 0.31
CA ASP A 278 -13.62 27.96 0.71
C ASP A 278 -13.34 27.04 -0.49
N PRO A 279 -12.10 27.00 -1.02
CA PRO A 279 -11.76 26.15 -2.14
C PRO A 279 -11.78 24.67 -1.80
N ASN A 280 -12.11 24.33 -0.57
CA ASN A 280 -12.05 22.96 -0.06
C ASN A 280 -10.63 22.33 -0.06
N LEU A 281 -9.61 23.13 -0.27
CA LEU A 281 -8.22 22.71 -0.36
C LEU A 281 -7.64 22.33 0.99
N ALA A 282 -8.16 22.96 1.99
CA ALA A 282 -7.91 22.62 3.39
C ALA A 282 -9.02 21.73 3.90
N THR A 283 -9.64 20.92 3.02
CA THR A 283 -10.62 19.97 3.51
C THR A 283 -9.96 19.11 4.56
N THR A 284 -10.51 19.21 5.73
CA THR A 284 -10.23 18.32 6.83
C THR A 284 -10.77 16.91 6.54
N SER A 285 -11.19 16.63 5.31
CA SER A 285 -11.74 15.35 4.90
C SER A 285 -10.96 14.74 3.74
N VAL A 286 -10.76 13.44 3.82
CA VAL A 286 -10.22 12.62 2.74
C VAL A 286 -11.27 11.61 2.34
N LYS A 287 -11.57 11.55 1.05
CA LYS A 287 -12.49 10.59 0.48
C LYS A 287 -11.75 9.68 -0.48
N ILE A 288 -11.89 8.39 -0.30
CA ILE A 288 -11.35 7.38 -1.20
C ILE A 288 -12.50 6.57 -1.75
N THR A 289 -12.62 6.56 -3.07
CA THR A 289 -13.64 5.80 -3.79
C THR A 289 -12.97 4.73 -4.63
N ASN A 290 -13.37 3.47 -4.47
CA ASN A 290 -12.98 2.38 -5.34
C ASN A 290 -14.13 2.06 -6.28
N ARG A 291 -13.93 2.22 -7.58
CA ARG A 291 -14.79 1.71 -8.65
C ARG A 291 -14.19 0.41 -9.13
N HIS A 292 -14.94 -0.65 -8.99
CA HIS A 292 -14.47 -2.00 -9.25
C HIS A 292 -15.02 -2.51 -10.58
N TYR A 293 -14.12 -3.08 -11.38
CA TYR A 293 -14.40 -3.75 -12.65
C TYR A 293 -13.87 -5.18 -12.57
N ASP A 294 -14.59 -6.14 -13.13
CA ASP A 294 -14.13 -7.52 -13.19
C ASP A 294 -13.00 -7.71 -14.22
N THR A 295 -12.49 -8.92 -14.33
CA THR A 295 -11.42 -9.29 -15.29
C THR A 295 -11.80 -9.13 -16.76
N LEU A 296 -13.06 -8.82 -17.07
CA LEU A 296 -13.57 -8.51 -18.41
C LEU A 296 -13.94 -7.02 -18.56
N ASP A 297 -13.40 -6.15 -17.69
CA ASP A 297 -13.67 -4.70 -17.65
C ASP A 297 -15.15 -4.31 -17.48
N ARG A 298 -15.97 -5.18 -16.89
CA ARG A 298 -17.36 -4.86 -16.62
C ARG A 298 -17.48 -4.22 -15.24
N PHE A 299 -18.16 -3.08 -15.16
CA PHE A 299 -18.42 -2.40 -13.90
C PHE A 299 -19.27 -3.28 -12.95
N ILE A 300 -18.77 -3.52 -11.77
CA ILE A 300 -19.40 -4.35 -10.74
C ILE A 300 -19.97 -3.51 -9.60
N GLY A 301 -19.26 -2.49 -9.16
CA GLY A 301 -19.73 -1.70 -8.04
C GLY A 301 -18.79 -0.57 -7.60
N VAL A 302 -19.20 0.11 -6.55
CA VAL A 302 -18.44 1.20 -5.95
C VAL A 302 -18.41 1.07 -4.42
N SER A 303 -17.26 1.29 -3.83
CA SER A 303 -17.06 1.41 -2.38
C SER A 303 -16.45 2.76 -2.07
N THR A 304 -16.94 3.44 -1.05
CA THR A 304 -16.43 4.77 -0.67
C THR A 304 -16.16 4.82 0.82
N MET A 305 -15.01 5.33 1.18
CA MET A 305 -14.58 5.63 2.54
C MET A 305 -14.36 7.14 2.67
N VAL A 306 -14.88 7.75 3.72
CA VAL A 306 -14.66 9.18 4.01
C VAL A 306 -14.20 9.34 5.45
N ILE A 307 -13.10 10.06 5.64
CA ILE A 307 -12.59 10.43 6.95
C ILE A 307 -12.60 11.95 7.05
N LYS A 308 -13.32 12.48 8.04
CA LYS A 308 -13.55 13.91 8.24
C LYS A 308 -12.73 14.45 9.41
N ASN A 309 -12.75 15.78 9.54
CA ASN A 309 -12.17 16.52 10.65
C ASN A 309 -10.68 16.23 10.90
N ASN A 310 -9.94 15.91 9.84
CA ASN A 310 -8.50 15.67 9.92
C ASN A 310 -7.77 16.97 10.24
N THR A 311 -6.79 16.90 11.12
CA THR A 311 -5.93 18.03 11.42
C THR A 311 -4.69 18.04 10.51
N ALA A 312 -4.15 19.21 10.24
CA ALA A 312 -2.89 19.33 9.51
C ALA A 312 -1.81 18.46 10.18
N THR A 313 -0.99 17.81 9.36
CA THR A 313 0.06 16.88 9.80
C THR A 313 -0.41 15.59 10.50
N GLU A 314 -1.72 15.39 10.64
CA GLU A 314 -2.26 14.16 11.20
C GLU A 314 -1.98 12.98 10.25
N THR A 315 -1.54 11.86 10.83
CA THR A 315 -1.44 10.59 10.14
C THR A 315 -2.52 9.67 10.65
N ILE A 316 -3.38 9.22 9.74
CA ILE A 316 -4.46 8.29 10.04
C ILE A 316 -4.12 6.95 9.41
N VAL A 317 -4.30 5.87 10.17
CA VAL A 317 -4.12 4.51 9.67
C VAL A 317 -5.46 3.78 9.76
N VAL A 318 -5.91 3.32 8.61
CA VAL A 318 -7.07 2.45 8.45
C VAL A 318 -6.56 1.05 8.12
N ASP A 319 -6.54 0.17 9.11
CA ASP A 319 -6.22 -1.24 8.92
C ASP A 319 -7.50 -1.99 8.54
N GLY A 320 -7.69 -2.17 7.25
CA GLY A 320 -8.90 -2.78 6.72
C GLY A 320 -9.04 -4.26 7.07
N ALA A 321 -7.93 -4.99 7.20
CA ALA A 321 -7.92 -6.41 7.54
C ALA A 321 -8.34 -6.63 9.01
N ASN A 322 -7.79 -5.85 9.94
CA ASN A 322 -8.06 -5.96 11.37
C ASN A 322 -9.25 -5.11 11.83
N LYS A 323 -9.82 -4.28 10.95
CA LYS A 323 -10.90 -3.33 11.27
C LYS A 323 -10.51 -2.34 12.36
N ILE A 324 -9.28 -1.84 12.28
CA ILE A 324 -8.71 -0.89 13.24
C ILE A 324 -8.52 0.46 12.57
N LEU A 325 -8.96 1.51 13.25
CA LEU A 325 -8.74 2.90 12.86
C LEU A 325 -7.93 3.59 13.95
N SER A 326 -6.82 4.21 13.58
CA SER A 326 -5.94 4.93 14.50
C SER A 326 -5.47 6.25 13.93
N SER A 327 -5.10 7.18 14.80
CA SER A 327 -4.57 8.49 14.47
C SER A 327 -3.31 8.79 15.27
N SER A 328 -2.39 9.53 14.67
CA SER A 328 -1.21 10.07 15.37
C SER A 328 -1.55 11.20 16.34
N SER A 329 -2.74 11.77 16.24
CA SER A 329 -3.24 12.76 17.20
C SER A 329 -3.88 12.07 18.40
N THR A 330 -4.10 12.85 19.49
CA THR A 330 -4.78 12.35 20.69
C THR A 330 -6.29 12.20 20.52
N ARG A 331 -6.84 12.71 19.41
CA ARG A 331 -8.27 12.58 19.13
C ARG A 331 -8.63 11.14 18.78
N ARG A 332 -9.83 10.76 19.13
CA ARG A 332 -10.40 9.48 18.67
C ARG A 332 -11.29 9.77 17.46
N ILE A 333 -11.14 8.95 16.42
CA ILE A 333 -11.99 9.02 15.23
C ILE A 333 -13.22 8.14 15.47
N PHE A 334 -14.41 8.75 15.43
CA PHE A 334 -15.67 8.05 15.67
C PHE A 334 -16.71 8.40 14.59
N GLY A 335 -17.83 7.73 14.63
CA GLY A 335 -19.07 7.82 13.87
C GLY A 335 -19.15 8.92 12.82
N ASP A 336 -19.21 10.17 13.26
CA ASP A 336 -19.33 11.33 12.35
C ASP A 336 -18.03 11.64 11.60
N ASP A 337 -16.89 11.18 12.10
CA ASP A 337 -15.58 11.39 11.46
C ASP A 337 -15.25 10.29 10.42
N PHE A 338 -15.88 9.12 10.52
CA PHE A 338 -15.66 8.01 9.60
C PHE A 338 -16.98 7.57 9.00
N GLU A 339 -17.23 8.01 7.75
CA GLU A 339 -18.46 7.67 7.04
C GLU A 339 -18.31 6.35 6.28
N ASN A 340 -19.44 5.68 6.17
CA ASN A 340 -19.66 4.45 5.41
C ASN A 340 -19.01 3.18 5.96
N TRP A 341 -18.05 3.21 6.86
CA TRP A 341 -17.42 2.06 7.53
C TRP A 341 -17.05 0.88 6.57
N THR A 342 -16.74 1.20 5.31
CA THR A 342 -16.59 0.19 4.25
C THR A 342 -15.23 -0.47 4.23
N TRP A 343 -14.25 0.01 4.98
CA TRP A 343 -12.88 -0.51 5.04
C TRP A 343 -12.18 -0.65 3.68
N LEU A 344 -12.77 -0.12 2.64
CA LEU A 344 -12.31 -0.02 1.26
C LEU A 344 -11.73 -1.34 0.70
N PRO A 345 -12.56 -2.34 0.36
CA PRO A 345 -12.07 -3.57 -0.23
C PRO A 345 -11.50 -3.35 -1.63
N LEU A 346 -10.43 -4.06 -1.96
CA LEU A 346 -9.97 -4.30 -3.33
C LEU A 346 -10.53 -5.65 -3.77
N TYR A 347 -11.08 -5.72 -4.97
CA TYR A 347 -11.72 -6.91 -5.52
C TYR A 347 -10.91 -7.47 -6.68
N ASP A 348 -11.14 -8.72 -7.03
CA ASP A 348 -10.60 -9.36 -8.22
C ASP A 348 -10.88 -8.55 -9.49
N GLY A 349 -9.85 -8.29 -10.29
CA GLY A 349 -9.88 -7.42 -11.47
C GLY A 349 -9.38 -6.01 -11.20
N ASN A 350 -9.86 -5.05 -11.97
CA ASN A 350 -9.40 -3.67 -11.91
C ASN A 350 -10.14 -2.84 -10.84
N ASN A 351 -9.39 -2.24 -9.96
CA ASN A 351 -9.85 -1.32 -8.91
C ASN A 351 -9.39 0.10 -9.26
N GLU A 352 -10.30 0.92 -9.76
CA GLU A 352 -10.07 2.34 -10.02
C GLU A 352 -10.26 3.14 -8.73
N LEU A 353 -9.15 3.45 -8.07
CA LEU A 353 -9.14 4.22 -6.83
C LEU A 353 -9.05 5.72 -7.13
N THR A 354 -10.08 6.46 -6.74
CA THR A 354 -10.08 7.91 -6.76
C THR A 354 -9.92 8.45 -5.35
N ILE A 355 -8.88 9.24 -5.13
CA ILE A 355 -8.57 9.89 -3.87
C ILE A 355 -8.88 11.38 -4.00
N GLU A 356 -9.72 11.89 -3.11
CA GLU A 356 -10.10 13.29 -3.04
C GLU A 356 -9.69 13.85 -1.66
N GLY A 357 -9.03 15.01 -1.63
CA GLY A 357 -8.53 15.67 -0.43
C GLY A 357 -7.06 16.08 -0.56
N ASN A 358 -6.59 16.95 0.31
CA ASN A 358 -5.19 17.38 0.32
C ASN A 358 -4.37 16.43 1.21
N CYS A 359 -3.87 15.36 0.63
CA CYS A 359 -3.24 14.28 1.39
C CYS A 359 -2.21 13.48 0.59
N GLU A 360 -1.38 12.75 1.31
CA GLU A 360 -0.62 11.62 0.80
C GLU A 360 -1.25 10.34 1.32
N VAL A 361 -1.54 9.41 0.44
CA VAL A 361 -2.14 8.12 0.79
C VAL A 361 -1.19 7.00 0.41
N THR A 362 -0.86 6.14 1.37
CA THR A 362 -0.14 4.90 1.12
C THR A 362 -1.10 3.74 1.36
N LEU A 363 -1.25 2.89 0.34
CA LEU A 363 -1.99 1.64 0.42
C LEU A 363 -1.01 0.48 0.48
N GLU A 364 -1.13 -0.36 1.50
CA GLU A 364 -0.35 -1.57 1.66
C GLU A 364 -1.30 -2.77 1.73
N TYR A 365 -1.08 -3.76 0.90
CA TYR A 365 -1.91 -4.96 0.88
C TYR A 365 -1.10 -6.18 0.46
N ARG A 366 -1.66 -7.36 0.72
CA ARG A 366 -1.16 -8.65 0.26
C ARG A 366 -2.29 -9.38 -0.45
N THR A 367 -1.96 -10.09 -1.49
CA THR A 367 -2.89 -10.98 -2.21
C THR A 367 -2.67 -12.43 -1.78
N VAL A 368 -3.67 -13.25 -1.97
CA VAL A 368 -3.54 -14.69 -1.74
C VAL A 368 -2.64 -15.31 -2.81
N VAL A 369 -1.62 -16.04 -2.39
CA VAL A 369 -0.79 -16.83 -3.29
C VAL A 369 -1.30 -18.25 -3.31
N LYS A 370 -1.64 -18.74 -4.48
CA LYS A 370 -1.99 -20.15 -4.71
C LYS A 370 -0.70 -20.96 -4.73
N CYS A 371 -0.24 -21.37 -3.54
CA CYS A 371 0.95 -22.22 -3.44
C CYS A 371 0.69 -23.57 -4.11
N GLY A 372 1.51 -23.93 -5.12
CA GLY A 372 1.50 -25.23 -5.77
C GLY A 372 1.31 -25.24 -7.28
N GLU A 373 1.20 -24.12 -7.91
CA GLU A 373 1.20 -23.98 -9.37
C GLU A 373 2.62 -23.69 -9.94
N TYR A 374 3.69 -24.15 -9.25
CA TYR A 374 5.08 -24.01 -9.70
C TYR A 374 5.64 -25.34 -10.23
#